data_d9b64f18280cc91334f30a6297711b05
#
_entry.id   d9b64f18280cc91334f30a6297711b05
#
_cell.length_a   1.000
_cell.length_b   1.000
_cell.length_c   1.000
_cell.angle_alpha   90.00
_cell.angle_beta   90.00
_cell.angle_gamma   90.00
#
_symmetry.space_group_name_H-M   'P 1'
#
loop_
_entity.id
_entity.type
_entity.pdbx_description
1 polymer ?
#
loop_
_entity_poly.entity_id
_entity_poly.type
_entity_poly.pdbx_seq_one_letter_code
_entity_poly.pdbx_strand_id
1 'polypeptide(L)'
;MDLISVIVPIYNSAVFLEKCLDSIIQQTYSNLEILLLNDGSSDQSARICESYRSKDSRIRLSHRKLGGSGVGAVRNAALSMVTGDYILFVDHDDWLEPDHISYLYDSLKETEADIAIANFTQFMEETQSFVFHLQESDYFRKVYNPAEWFQEEYNGRYSLSQCFTVPWCKLYKASLFENVVYPEDQEVEDDYTTWKVYLLAERIVFSNRSIYYHRKLESSVTKSVATTSVFPLRSIEERVTLLAMLGYDISKELAAYRWRLEKHRTAYLESGRMQDYKRCLQLIEILEHQTKS
;
A
#
# COMPACT_ATOMS: atom_id res chain seq x y z
N MET A 1 -20.57 1.44 -17.37
CA MET A 1 -19.64 0.75 -16.47
C MET A 1 -18.37 1.56 -16.52
N ASP A 2 -17.90 2.09 -15.38
CA ASP A 2 -16.76 3.00 -15.32
C ASP A 2 -15.46 2.24 -15.63
N LEU A 3 -14.45 2.91 -16.15
CA LEU A 3 -13.15 2.27 -16.46
C LEU A 3 -12.29 2.22 -15.20
N ILE A 4 -11.70 1.06 -14.92
CA ILE A 4 -10.77 0.86 -13.79
C ILE A 4 -9.37 0.59 -14.32
N SER A 5 -8.39 1.40 -13.90
CA SER A 5 -6.99 1.22 -14.20
C SER A 5 -6.33 0.34 -13.12
N VAL A 6 -5.93 -0.87 -13.49
CA VAL A 6 -5.20 -1.80 -12.63
C VAL A 6 -3.71 -1.61 -12.86
N ILE A 7 -2.99 -1.16 -11.84
CA ILE A 7 -1.55 -0.87 -11.90
C ILE A 7 -0.76 -2.03 -11.28
N VAL A 8 0.15 -2.61 -12.06
CA VAL A 8 1.05 -3.68 -11.62
C VAL A 8 2.51 -3.27 -11.82
N PRO A 9 3.20 -2.82 -10.77
CA PRO A 9 4.65 -2.60 -10.80
C PRO A 9 5.37 -3.95 -10.87
N ILE A 10 6.33 -4.13 -11.78
CA ILE A 10 6.97 -5.43 -12.02
C ILE A 10 8.49 -5.28 -12.00
N TYR A 11 9.17 -6.06 -11.14
CA TYR A 11 10.62 -6.17 -11.12
C TYR A 11 11.06 -7.57 -10.65
N ASN A 12 11.73 -8.33 -11.54
CA ASN A 12 12.26 -9.68 -11.26
C ASN A 12 11.26 -10.63 -10.56
N SER A 13 10.08 -10.80 -11.14
CA SER A 13 8.94 -11.51 -10.55
C SER A 13 8.46 -12.73 -11.37
N ALA A 14 9.27 -13.24 -12.28
CA ALA A 14 8.87 -14.29 -13.22
C ALA A 14 8.21 -15.51 -12.55
N VAL A 15 8.59 -15.85 -11.31
CA VAL A 15 8.08 -17.01 -10.58
C VAL A 15 6.59 -16.86 -10.20
N PHE A 16 6.15 -15.64 -9.92
CA PHE A 16 4.80 -15.37 -9.37
C PHE A 16 3.88 -14.64 -10.35
N LEU A 17 4.48 -14.00 -11.37
CA LEU A 17 3.82 -13.03 -12.24
C LEU A 17 2.64 -13.63 -13.03
N GLU A 18 2.75 -14.88 -13.50
CA GLU A 18 1.66 -15.52 -14.24
C GLU A 18 0.40 -15.68 -13.38
N LYS A 19 0.55 -16.14 -12.12
CA LYS A 19 -0.58 -16.25 -11.18
C LYS A 19 -1.23 -14.89 -10.89
N CYS A 20 -0.41 -13.86 -10.73
CA CYS A 20 -0.91 -12.49 -10.53
C CYS A 20 -1.73 -12.04 -11.75
N LEU A 21 -1.16 -12.11 -12.95
CA LEU A 21 -1.82 -11.66 -14.18
C LEU A 21 -3.08 -12.46 -14.50
N ASP A 22 -3.04 -13.79 -14.32
CA ASP A 22 -4.22 -14.66 -14.50
C ASP A 22 -5.37 -14.20 -13.58
N SER A 23 -5.09 -13.89 -12.32
CA SER A 23 -6.10 -13.43 -11.39
C SER A 23 -6.72 -12.07 -11.76
N ILE A 24 -5.95 -11.21 -12.43
CA ILE A 24 -6.42 -9.90 -12.90
C ILE A 24 -7.25 -10.03 -14.18
N ILE A 25 -6.79 -10.79 -15.17
CA ILE A 25 -7.51 -10.92 -16.46
C ILE A 25 -8.83 -11.68 -16.32
N GLN A 26 -8.93 -12.56 -15.30
CA GLN A 26 -10.12 -13.37 -14.99
C GLN A 26 -11.11 -12.69 -14.05
N GLN A 27 -10.92 -11.41 -13.71
CA GLN A 27 -11.86 -10.68 -12.86
C GLN A 27 -13.27 -10.61 -13.48
N THR A 28 -14.29 -10.71 -12.63
CA THR A 28 -15.69 -10.60 -13.06
C THR A 28 -16.06 -9.20 -13.57
N TYR A 29 -15.34 -8.17 -13.11
CA TYR A 29 -15.43 -6.82 -13.66
C TYR A 29 -14.61 -6.73 -14.94
N SER A 30 -15.24 -6.45 -16.08
CA SER A 30 -14.60 -6.56 -17.39
C SER A 30 -14.02 -5.26 -17.96
N ASN A 31 -14.54 -4.08 -17.53
CA ASN A 31 -14.12 -2.78 -18.08
C ASN A 31 -12.84 -2.28 -17.41
N LEU A 32 -11.72 -2.90 -17.76
CA LEU A 32 -10.40 -2.66 -17.21
C LEU A 32 -9.43 -2.13 -18.25
N GLU A 33 -8.50 -1.25 -17.86
CA GLU A 33 -7.18 -1.14 -18.44
C GLU A 33 -6.16 -1.70 -17.45
N ILE A 34 -5.22 -2.50 -17.93
CA ILE A 34 -4.22 -3.17 -17.10
C ILE A 34 -2.85 -2.61 -17.45
N LEU A 35 -2.28 -1.83 -16.55
CA LEU A 35 -1.02 -1.12 -16.73
C LEU A 35 0.12 -1.96 -16.14
N LEU A 36 0.87 -2.67 -17.00
CA LEU A 36 2.04 -3.43 -16.61
C LEU A 36 3.29 -2.58 -16.79
N LEU A 37 3.99 -2.30 -15.71
CA LEU A 37 5.23 -1.50 -15.75
C LEU A 37 6.42 -2.35 -15.32
N ASN A 38 7.15 -2.87 -16.31
CA ASN A 38 8.36 -3.63 -16.07
C ASN A 38 9.56 -2.69 -15.88
N ASP A 39 10.09 -2.65 -14.67
CA ASP A 39 11.21 -1.77 -14.27
C ASP A 39 12.57 -2.40 -14.58
N GLY A 40 12.79 -2.81 -15.84
CA GLY A 40 14.06 -3.34 -16.30
C GLY A 40 14.42 -4.69 -15.69
N SER A 41 13.45 -5.61 -15.54
CA SER A 41 13.70 -6.96 -15.04
C SER A 41 14.76 -7.68 -15.86
N SER A 42 15.64 -8.42 -15.17
CA SER A 42 16.69 -9.24 -15.77
C SER A 42 16.30 -10.71 -15.95
N ASP A 43 15.17 -11.11 -15.37
CA ASP A 43 14.59 -12.46 -15.47
C ASP A 43 13.58 -12.58 -16.63
N GLN A 44 12.72 -13.61 -16.62
CA GLN A 44 11.71 -13.84 -17.65
C GLN A 44 10.47 -12.91 -17.56
N SER A 45 10.41 -11.99 -16.58
CA SER A 45 9.23 -11.13 -16.34
C SER A 45 8.82 -10.34 -17.58
N ALA A 46 9.79 -9.75 -18.29
CA ALA A 46 9.53 -8.98 -19.51
C ALA A 46 8.85 -9.85 -20.59
N ARG A 47 9.32 -11.09 -20.77
CA ARG A 47 8.75 -12.04 -21.75
C ARG A 47 7.34 -12.47 -21.37
N ILE A 48 7.09 -12.69 -20.09
CA ILE A 48 5.74 -13.02 -19.58
C ILE A 48 4.80 -11.86 -19.89
N CYS A 49 5.17 -10.62 -19.54
CA CYS A 49 4.35 -9.42 -19.82
C CYS A 49 3.98 -9.32 -21.32
N GLU A 50 4.95 -9.51 -22.23
CA GLU A 50 4.71 -9.47 -23.67
C GLU A 50 3.75 -10.57 -24.13
N SER A 51 3.86 -11.78 -23.56
CA SER A 51 2.95 -12.88 -23.84
C SER A 51 1.51 -12.52 -23.42
N TYR A 52 1.31 -11.95 -22.25
CA TYR A 52 -0.03 -11.53 -21.76
C TYR A 52 -0.59 -10.36 -22.58
N ARG A 53 0.22 -9.36 -22.90
CA ARG A 53 -0.19 -8.25 -23.77
C ARG A 53 -0.68 -8.73 -25.15
N SER A 54 -0.08 -9.78 -25.68
CA SER A 54 -0.52 -10.35 -26.96
C SER A 54 -1.85 -11.09 -26.90
N LYS A 55 -2.30 -11.51 -25.72
CA LYS A 55 -3.51 -12.29 -25.49
C LYS A 55 -4.70 -11.46 -25.02
N ASP A 56 -4.44 -10.32 -24.36
CA ASP A 56 -5.48 -9.47 -23.78
C ASP A 56 -5.27 -7.99 -24.18
N SER A 57 -6.18 -7.46 -24.99
CA SER A 57 -6.10 -6.09 -25.51
C SER A 57 -6.28 -4.98 -24.45
N ARG A 58 -6.73 -5.34 -23.24
CA ARG A 58 -6.84 -4.41 -22.10
C ARG A 58 -5.46 -4.08 -21.52
N ILE A 59 -4.43 -4.87 -21.85
CA ILE A 59 -3.08 -4.72 -21.28
C ILE A 59 -2.29 -3.66 -22.06
N ARG A 60 -1.81 -2.67 -21.31
CA ARG A 60 -0.85 -1.66 -21.77
C ARG A 60 0.47 -1.90 -21.03
N LEU A 61 1.51 -2.26 -21.77
CA LEU A 61 2.82 -2.62 -21.23
C LEU A 61 3.83 -1.51 -21.49
N SER A 62 4.58 -1.13 -20.44
CA SER A 62 5.72 -0.23 -20.51
C SER A 62 6.97 -0.91 -19.96
N HIS A 63 8.08 -0.84 -20.70
CA HIS A 63 9.39 -1.26 -20.23
C HIS A 63 10.24 -0.03 -19.92
N ARG A 64 10.68 0.10 -18.68
CA ARG A 64 11.60 1.15 -18.24
C ARG A 64 13.05 0.66 -18.45
N LYS A 65 13.92 1.58 -18.86
CA LYS A 65 15.34 1.24 -19.14
C LYS A 65 16.23 1.18 -17.90
N LEU A 66 15.81 1.84 -16.82
CA LEU A 66 16.55 1.91 -15.57
C LEU A 66 15.95 0.88 -14.61
N GLY A 67 16.56 -0.30 -14.54
CA GLY A 67 16.13 -1.33 -13.61
C GLY A 67 16.38 -0.94 -12.16
N GLY A 68 15.41 -1.23 -11.27
CA GLY A 68 15.55 -0.99 -9.84
C GLY A 68 15.45 0.47 -9.42
N SER A 69 14.66 1.27 -10.14
CA SER A 69 14.41 2.69 -9.80
C SER A 69 13.55 2.88 -8.54
N GLY A 70 13.11 1.78 -7.93
CA GLY A 70 12.20 1.79 -6.79
C GLY A 70 10.72 1.77 -7.19
N VAL A 71 9.90 1.12 -6.38
CA VAL A 71 8.47 0.92 -6.67
C VAL A 71 7.70 2.25 -6.72
N GLY A 72 8.11 3.27 -5.97
CA GLY A 72 7.54 4.62 -6.01
C GLY A 72 7.65 5.27 -7.40
N ALA A 73 8.84 5.21 -7.99
CA ALA A 73 9.06 5.73 -9.35
C ALA A 73 8.24 4.98 -10.41
N VAL A 74 8.05 3.67 -10.22
CA VAL A 74 7.22 2.85 -11.10
C VAL A 74 5.75 3.23 -10.96
N ARG A 75 5.24 3.41 -9.73
CA ARG A 75 3.86 3.87 -9.49
C ARG A 75 3.61 5.26 -10.06
N ASN A 76 4.54 6.21 -9.90
CA ASN A 76 4.42 7.54 -10.52
C ASN A 76 4.31 7.46 -12.06
N ALA A 77 5.16 6.64 -12.68
CA ALA A 77 5.09 6.42 -14.12
C ALA A 77 3.75 5.79 -14.54
N ALA A 78 3.22 4.84 -13.77
CA ALA A 78 1.92 4.24 -14.03
C ALA A 78 0.79 5.24 -13.89
N LEU A 79 0.79 6.07 -12.83
CA LEU A 79 -0.22 7.10 -12.60
C LEU A 79 -0.33 8.09 -13.78
N SER A 80 0.81 8.41 -14.43
CA SER A 80 0.78 9.27 -15.64
C SER A 80 0.14 8.60 -16.87
N MET A 81 -0.06 7.29 -16.84
CA MET A 81 -0.68 6.50 -17.93
C MET A 81 -2.16 6.19 -17.68
N VAL A 82 -2.66 6.42 -16.49
CA VAL A 82 -4.05 6.15 -16.07
C VAL A 82 -5.02 6.92 -16.94
N THR A 83 -6.05 6.22 -17.43
CA THR A 83 -7.17 6.81 -18.18
C THR A 83 -8.52 6.45 -17.56
N GLY A 84 -8.54 5.55 -16.57
CA GLY A 84 -9.75 5.11 -15.88
C GLY A 84 -10.27 6.11 -14.86
N ASP A 85 -11.54 5.95 -14.52
CA ASP A 85 -12.24 6.71 -13.47
C ASP A 85 -11.76 6.31 -12.08
N TYR A 86 -11.25 5.07 -11.96
CA TYR A 86 -10.75 4.47 -10.72
C TYR A 86 -9.39 3.82 -10.90
N ILE A 87 -8.64 3.71 -9.80
CA ILE A 87 -7.31 3.10 -9.74
C ILE A 87 -7.31 1.96 -8.71
N LEU A 88 -6.66 0.86 -9.07
CA LEU A 88 -6.39 -0.27 -8.21
C LEU A 88 -4.94 -0.70 -8.37
N PHE A 89 -4.22 -0.89 -7.27
CA PHE A 89 -2.85 -1.39 -7.27
C PHE A 89 -2.83 -2.89 -6.94
N VAL A 90 -2.00 -3.65 -7.63
CA VAL A 90 -1.74 -5.07 -7.36
C VAL A 90 -0.23 -5.29 -7.39
N ASP A 91 0.32 -5.86 -6.33
CA ASP A 91 1.73 -6.23 -6.32
C ASP A 91 1.96 -7.52 -7.13
N HIS A 92 3.05 -7.59 -7.86
CA HIS A 92 3.32 -8.62 -8.89
C HIS A 92 3.46 -10.05 -8.35
N ASP A 93 3.63 -10.23 -7.05
CA ASP A 93 3.75 -11.52 -6.36
C ASP A 93 2.46 -11.95 -5.65
N ASP A 94 1.43 -11.11 -5.66
CA ASP A 94 0.13 -11.34 -5.07
C ASP A 94 -0.90 -11.85 -6.09
N TRP A 95 -2.12 -12.20 -5.63
CA TRP A 95 -3.23 -12.56 -6.51
C TRP A 95 -4.59 -12.20 -5.90
N LEU A 96 -5.62 -12.17 -6.72
CA LEU A 96 -6.95 -11.69 -6.38
C LEU A 96 -7.98 -12.82 -6.41
N GLU A 97 -9.03 -12.72 -5.56
CA GLU A 97 -10.25 -13.46 -5.78
C GLU A 97 -10.97 -13.01 -7.07
N PRO A 98 -11.74 -13.87 -7.74
CA PRO A 98 -12.38 -13.52 -9.02
C PRO A 98 -13.32 -12.32 -8.96
N ASP A 99 -13.92 -12.04 -7.82
CA ASP A 99 -14.85 -10.93 -7.60
C ASP A 99 -14.22 -9.71 -6.88
N HIS A 100 -12.89 -9.67 -6.70
CA HIS A 100 -12.21 -8.62 -5.97
C HIS A 100 -12.56 -7.22 -6.48
N ILE A 101 -12.44 -7.00 -7.78
CA ILE A 101 -12.68 -5.69 -8.38
C ILE A 101 -14.17 -5.33 -8.37
N SER A 102 -15.06 -6.25 -8.74
CA SER A 102 -16.51 -6.00 -8.72
C SER A 102 -17.01 -5.71 -7.30
N TYR A 103 -16.54 -6.46 -6.31
CA TYR A 103 -16.91 -6.23 -4.92
C TYR A 103 -16.50 -4.86 -4.38
N LEU A 104 -15.26 -4.42 -4.67
CA LEU A 104 -14.78 -3.09 -4.29
C LEU A 104 -15.57 -1.99 -5.01
N TYR A 105 -15.82 -2.17 -6.30
CA TYR A 105 -16.59 -1.23 -7.11
C TYR A 105 -18.02 -1.09 -6.60
N ASP A 106 -18.73 -2.20 -6.36
CA ASP A 106 -20.09 -2.19 -5.83
C ASP A 106 -20.14 -1.55 -4.44
N SER A 107 -19.19 -1.89 -3.56
CA SER A 107 -19.09 -1.28 -2.24
C SER A 107 -18.89 0.23 -2.30
N LEU A 108 -18.07 0.71 -3.23
CA LEU A 108 -17.82 2.14 -3.44
C LEU A 108 -19.08 2.85 -3.97
N LYS A 109 -19.78 2.25 -4.95
CA LYS A 109 -21.01 2.83 -5.56
C LYS A 109 -22.17 2.85 -4.59
N GLU A 110 -22.40 1.76 -3.85
CA GLU A 110 -23.47 1.65 -2.86
C GLU A 110 -23.34 2.63 -1.69
N THR A 111 -22.12 2.97 -1.32
CA THR A 111 -21.84 3.86 -0.19
C THR A 111 -21.46 5.29 -0.61
N GLU A 112 -21.39 5.55 -1.92
CA GLU A 112 -20.89 6.82 -2.48
C GLU A 112 -19.50 7.20 -1.96
N ALA A 113 -18.67 6.18 -1.66
CA ALA A 113 -17.33 6.41 -1.14
C ALA A 113 -16.35 6.83 -2.24
N ASP A 114 -15.25 7.46 -1.83
CA ASP A 114 -14.14 7.83 -2.70
C ASP A 114 -13.09 6.73 -2.75
N ILE A 115 -13.03 5.93 -1.67
CA ILE A 115 -12.11 4.81 -1.51
C ILE A 115 -12.89 3.61 -0.95
N ALA A 116 -12.80 2.46 -1.62
CA ALA A 116 -13.25 1.18 -1.07
C ALA A 116 -12.04 0.33 -0.71
N ILE A 117 -12.05 -0.24 0.50
CA ILE A 117 -10.97 -1.05 1.05
C ILE A 117 -11.55 -2.42 1.42
N ALA A 118 -10.90 -3.49 0.96
CA ALA A 118 -11.16 -4.84 1.44
C ALA A 118 -10.01 -5.33 2.33
N ASN A 119 -10.25 -6.42 3.06
CA ASN A 119 -9.19 -7.10 3.77
C ASN A 119 -8.51 -8.15 2.87
N PHE A 120 -7.49 -8.80 3.38
CA PHE A 120 -6.63 -9.73 2.66
C PHE A 120 -6.40 -11.00 3.47
N THR A 121 -5.92 -12.02 2.79
CA THR A 121 -5.35 -13.25 3.36
C THR A 121 -3.83 -13.22 3.21
N GLN A 122 -3.08 -13.56 4.25
CA GLN A 122 -1.64 -13.74 4.14
C GLN A 122 -1.31 -15.22 3.88
N PHE A 123 -0.53 -15.46 2.85
CA PHE A 123 -0.11 -16.79 2.43
C PHE A 123 1.41 -16.90 2.45
N MET A 124 1.94 -17.86 3.22
CA MET A 124 3.36 -18.15 3.29
C MET A 124 3.74 -19.11 2.17
N GLU A 125 4.58 -18.67 1.25
CA GLU A 125 4.96 -19.47 0.08
C GLU A 125 5.75 -20.71 0.45
N GLU A 126 6.70 -20.61 1.37
CA GLU A 126 7.60 -21.72 1.74
C GLU A 126 6.87 -22.90 2.37
N THR A 127 5.84 -22.62 3.15
CA THR A 127 5.05 -23.64 3.87
C THR A 127 3.72 -23.95 3.21
N GLN A 128 3.36 -23.22 2.14
CA GLN A 128 2.06 -23.31 1.44
C GLN A 128 0.87 -23.23 2.41
N SER A 129 0.95 -22.32 3.40
CA SER A 129 -0.03 -22.20 4.47
C SER A 129 -0.51 -20.76 4.67
N PHE A 130 -1.73 -20.60 5.19
CA PHE A 130 -2.25 -19.31 5.60
C PHE A 130 -1.69 -18.92 6.97
N VAL A 131 -1.10 -17.72 7.07
CA VAL A 131 -0.61 -17.15 8.35
C VAL A 131 -1.55 -16.07 8.89
N PHE A 132 -2.43 -15.56 8.06
CA PHE A 132 -3.56 -14.75 8.44
C PHE A 132 -4.72 -15.04 7.48
N HIS A 133 -5.90 -15.31 8.03
CA HIS A 133 -7.10 -15.63 7.28
C HIS A 133 -8.34 -15.22 8.09
N LEU A 134 -9.33 -14.61 7.42
CA LEU A 134 -10.60 -14.23 8.01
C LEU A 134 -11.67 -15.26 7.74
N GLN A 135 -12.52 -15.52 8.73
CA GLN A 135 -13.71 -16.34 8.59
C GLN A 135 -14.90 -15.47 8.14
N GLU A 136 -15.85 -16.04 7.44
CA GLU A 136 -17.07 -15.31 7.01
C GLU A 136 -17.85 -14.69 8.19
N SER A 137 -17.79 -15.33 9.35
CA SER A 137 -18.41 -14.81 10.59
C SER A 137 -17.79 -13.49 11.07
N ASP A 138 -16.58 -13.16 10.63
CA ASP A 138 -15.90 -11.93 10.97
C ASP A 138 -16.16 -10.79 9.95
N TYR A 139 -16.90 -11.08 8.87
CA TYR A 139 -17.15 -10.11 7.82
C TYR A 139 -18.10 -9.02 8.29
N PHE A 140 -17.70 -7.77 8.05
CA PHE A 140 -18.53 -6.60 8.24
C PHE A 140 -18.12 -5.52 7.22
N ARG A 141 -19.00 -4.54 7.04
CA ARG A 141 -18.73 -3.36 6.22
C ARG A 141 -19.04 -2.10 7.05
N LYS A 142 -18.13 -1.13 7.01
CA LYS A 142 -18.30 0.14 7.72
C LYS A 142 -17.82 1.30 6.86
N VAL A 143 -18.56 2.40 6.89
CA VAL A 143 -18.18 3.66 6.24
C VAL A 143 -17.55 4.57 7.29
N TYR A 144 -16.46 5.22 6.91
CA TYR A 144 -15.67 6.13 7.71
C TYR A 144 -15.53 7.48 7.00
N ASN A 145 -15.46 8.56 7.76
CA ASN A 145 -14.79 9.76 7.30
C ASN A 145 -13.27 9.63 7.52
N PRO A 146 -12.43 10.51 6.92
CA PRO A 146 -10.99 10.41 7.09
C PRO A 146 -10.52 10.43 8.54
N ALA A 147 -11.08 11.28 9.40
CA ALA A 147 -10.67 11.37 10.80
C ALA A 147 -10.94 10.06 11.57
N GLU A 148 -12.08 9.42 11.33
CA GLU A 148 -12.40 8.11 11.88
C GLU A 148 -11.49 7.01 11.33
N TRP A 149 -11.11 7.08 10.03
CA TRP A 149 -10.22 6.11 9.41
C TRP A 149 -8.79 6.19 9.98
N PHE A 150 -8.28 7.39 10.24
CA PHE A 150 -6.99 7.57 10.92
C PHE A 150 -6.97 6.95 12.32
N GLN A 151 -8.10 6.83 13.01
CA GLN A 151 -8.15 6.13 14.29
C GLN A 151 -7.95 4.61 14.18
N GLU A 152 -8.10 4.02 12.99
CA GLU A 152 -7.87 2.59 12.73
C GLU A 152 -6.42 2.27 12.35
N GLU A 153 -5.55 3.26 12.07
CA GLU A 153 -4.16 3.05 11.59
C GLU A 153 -3.34 2.12 12.48
N TYR A 154 -3.50 2.23 13.79
CA TYR A 154 -2.74 1.41 14.76
C TYR A 154 -3.57 0.26 15.34
N ASN A 155 -4.71 -0.04 14.73
CA ASN A 155 -5.56 -1.14 15.16
C ASN A 155 -5.01 -2.47 14.62
N GLY A 156 -4.46 -3.31 15.51
CA GLY A 156 -3.94 -4.63 15.15
C GLY A 156 -5.03 -5.67 14.87
N ARG A 157 -6.29 -5.39 15.23
CA ARG A 157 -7.39 -6.32 14.99
C ARG A 157 -7.64 -6.41 13.48
N TYR A 158 -7.78 -7.63 12.98
CA TYR A 158 -8.02 -7.91 11.55
C TYR A 158 -6.97 -7.31 10.61
N SER A 159 -5.74 -7.10 11.08
CA SER A 159 -4.67 -6.46 10.29
C SER A 159 -5.05 -5.08 9.72
N LEU A 160 -5.93 -4.33 10.39
CA LEU A 160 -6.37 -3.00 9.95
C LEU A 160 -5.20 -2.03 9.74
N SER A 161 -4.19 -2.06 10.59
CA SER A 161 -2.97 -1.27 10.43
C SER A 161 -2.27 -1.53 9.08
N GLN A 162 -2.19 -2.79 8.65
CA GLN A 162 -1.64 -3.11 7.33
C GLN A 162 -2.58 -2.64 6.22
N CYS A 163 -3.90 -2.88 6.35
CA CYS A 163 -4.89 -2.34 5.42
C CYS A 163 -4.84 -0.81 5.31
N PHE A 164 -4.46 -0.10 6.36
CA PHE A 164 -4.29 1.35 6.31
C PHE A 164 -3.08 1.74 5.46
N THR A 165 -1.92 1.11 5.68
CA THR A 165 -0.64 1.54 5.12
C THR A 165 -0.47 1.19 3.64
N VAL A 166 -0.81 -0.04 3.23
CA VAL A 166 -0.54 -0.54 1.88
C VAL A 166 -1.42 0.10 0.81
N PRO A 167 -0.95 0.29 -0.43
CA PRO A 167 -1.78 0.83 -1.51
C PRO A 167 -2.70 -0.20 -2.17
N TRP A 168 -2.39 -1.50 -2.07
CA TRP A 168 -3.19 -2.58 -2.64
C TRP A 168 -4.43 -2.91 -1.79
N CYS A 169 -5.27 -3.86 -2.20
CA CYS A 169 -6.59 -4.21 -1.66
C CYS A 169 -7.59 -3.03 -1.61
N LYS A 170 -7.42 -2.04 -2.46
CA LYS A 170 -8.23 -0.82 -2.49
C LYS A 170 -8.60 -0.41 -3.90
N LEU A 171 -9.79 0.16 -4.02
CA LEU A 171 -10.22 0.88 -5.21
C LEU A 171 -10.39 2.35 -4.85
N TYR A 172 -9.71 3.21 -5.59
CA TYR A 172 -9.69 4.65 -5.38
C TYR A 172 -10.32 5.39 -6.54
N LYS A 173 -11.02 6.50 -6.31
CA LYS A 173 -11.29 7.47 -7.38
C LYS A 173 -9.96 7.99 -7.94
N ALA A 174 -9.82 8.02 -9.27
CA ALA A 174 -8.56 8.44 -9.91
C ALA A 174 -8.19 9.90 -9.58
N SER A 175 -9.18 10.79 -9.40
CA SER A 175 -8.98 12.18 -9.02
C SER A 175 -8.21 12.39 -7.72
N LEU A 176 -8.20 11.41 -6.81
CA LEU A 176 -7.44 11.48 -5.56
C LEU A 176 -5.91 11.46 -5.80
N PHE A 177 -5.46 11.06 -6.98
CA PHE A 177 -4.04 10.97 -7.32
C PHE A 177 -3.52 12.12 -8.18
N GLU A 178 -4.34 13.12 -8.55
CA GLU A 178 -3.93 14.22 -9.43
C GLU A 178 -2.67 14.98 -8.94
N ASN A 179 -2.52 15.11 -7.62
CA ASN A 179 -1.40 15.82 -6.99
C ASN A 179 -0.62 14.95 -5.99
N VAL A 180 -0.83 13.64 -6.03
CA VAL A 180 -0.10 12.70 -5.16
C VAL A 180 1.08 12.12 -5.92
N VAL A 181 2.27 12.22 -5.32
CA VAL A 181 3.52 11.70 -5.88
C VAL A 181 4.17 10.79 -4.84
N TYR A 182 4.49 9.56 -5.24
CA TYR A 182 5.28 8.65 -4.42
C TYR A 182 6.74 9.09 -4.36
N PRO A 183 7.42 9.02 -3.20
CA PRO A 183 8.86 9.25 -3.14
C PRO A 183 9.60 8.17 -3.94
N GLU A 184 10.58 8.59 -4.73
CA GLU A 184 11.32 7.69 -5.63
C GLU A 184 12.59 7.11 -4.99
N ASP A 185 13.05 7.72 -3.90
CA ASP A 185 14.28 7.41 -3.19
C ASP A 185 14.05 6.64 -1.87
N GLN A 186 12.82 6.16 -1.62
CA GLN A 186 12.45 5.47 -0.39
C GLN A 186 12.14 4.00 -0.63
N GLU A 187 12.57 3.14 0.32
CA GLU A 187 12.33 1.68 0.28
C GLU A 187 10.87 1.32 0.63
N VAL A 188 10.17 2.19 1.38
CA VAL A 188 8.78 2.03 1.83
C VAL A 188 7.97 3.29 1.48
N GLU A 189 7.70 3.46 0.22
CA GLU A 189 7.01 4.63 -0.34
C GLU A 189 5.54 4.74 0.10
N ASP A 190 4.93 3.63 0.48
CA ASP A 190 3.56 3.55 0.95
C ASP A 190 3.36 4.25 2.31
N ASP A 191 4.30 4.10 3.25
CA ASP A 191 4.29 4.80 4.55
C ASP A 191 4.36 6.34 4.39
N TYR A 192 4.90 6.83 3.27
CA TYR A 192 4.94 8.25 2.93
C TYR A 192 3.68 8.75 2.19
N THR A 193 2.93 7.87 1.52
CA THR A 193 1.99 8.33 0.49
C THR A 193 0.54 7.94 0.76
N THR A 194 0.26 6.69 1.15
CA THR A 194 -1.13 6.18 1.22
C THR A 194 -2.02 7.01 2.14
N TRP A 195 -1.52 7.44 3.29
CA TRP A 195 -2.28 8.27 4.22
C TRP A 195 -2.65 9.66 3.67
N LYS A 196 -1.86 10.21 2.73
CA LYS A 196 -2.16 11.49 2.07
C LYS A 196 -3.39 11.38 1.18
N VAL A 197 -3.57 10.22 0.53
CA VAL A 197 -4.73 9.94 -0.30
C VAL A 197 -6.02 9.95 0.54
N TYR A 198 -5.96 9.45 1.77
CA TYR A 198 -7.13 9.51 2.68
C TYR A 198 -7.53 10.93 3.06
N LEU A 199 -6.58 11.86 3.17
CA LEU A 199 -6.90 13.27 3.44
C LEU A 199 -7.64 13.98 2.31
N LEU A 200 -7.56 13.44 1.09
CA LEU A 200 -8.25 13.96 -0.11
C LEU A 200 -9.63 13.36 -0.30
N ALA A 201 -9.96 12.29 0.43
CA ALA A 201 -11.25 11.64 0.37
C ALA A 201 -12.25 12.29 1.34
N GLU A 202 -13.55 12.21 1.01
CA GLU A 202 -14.62 12.58 1.95
C GLU A 202 -15.17 11.34 2.66
N ARG A 203 -15.19 10.19 1.97
CA ARG A 203 -15.80 8.95 2.46
C ARG A 203 -14.98 7.73 2.07
N ILE A 204 -14.73 6.87 3.05
CA ILE A 204 -13.96 5.63 2.92
C ILE A 204 -14.84 4.48 3.38
N VAL A 205 -15.02 3.45 2.55
CA VAL A 205 -15.70 2.21 2.97
C VAL A 205 -14.66 1.11 3.17
N PHE A 206 -14.68 0.50 4.35
CA PHE A 206 -13.89 -0.68 4.67
C PHE A 206 -14.80 -1.90 4.80
N SER A 207 -14.41 -2.99 4.14
CA SER A 207 -15.02 -4.31 4.27
C SER A 207 -14.03 -5.30 4.86
N ASN A 208 -14.37 -5.89 5.99
CA ASN A 208 -13.58 -6.98 6.58
C ASN A 208 -13.82 -8.30 5.84
N ARG A 209 -13.70 -8.28 4.52
CA ARG A 209 -13.78 -9.44 3.64
C ARG A 209 -12.44 -9.67 2.97
N SER A 210 -11.93 -10.89 3.11
CA SER A 210 -10.60 -11.28 2.61
C SER A 210 -10.73 -11.74 1.15
N ILE A 211 -10.42 -10.86 0.21
CA ILE A 211 -10.52 -11.07 -1.25
C ILE A 211 -9.25 -10.73 -2.03
N TYR A 212 -8.16 -10.47 -1.32
CA TYR A 212 -6.81 -10.24 -1.81
C TYR A 212 -5.87 -11.23 -1.13
N TYR A 213 -4.98 -11.86 -1.87
CA TYR A 213 -3.98 -12.76 -1.33
C TYR A 213 -2.61 -12.11 -1.35
N HIS A 214 -2.14 -11.74 -0.16
CA HIS A 214 -0.80 -11.21 0.03
C HIS A 214 0.19 -12.34 0.29
N ARG A 215 1.12 -12.54 -0.64
CA ARG A 215 2.17 -13.54 -0.53
C ARG A 215 3.27 -13.07 0.42
N LYS A 216 3.60 -13.90 1.40
CA LYS A 216 4.77 -13.70 2.25
C LYS A 216 5.90 -14.60 1.79
N LEU A 217 7.04 -13.95 1.50
CA LEU A 217 8.30 -14.61 1.16
C LEU A 217 9.29 -14.40 2.30
N GLU A 218 10.17 -15.38 2.56
CA GLU A 218 11.30 -15.17 3.49
C GLU A 218 12.24 -14.07 3.00
N SER A 219 12.34 -13.92 1.69
CA SER A 219 13.16 -12.92 0.99
C SER A 219 12.46 -11.57 0.77
N SER A 220 11.25 -11.35 1.33
CA SER A 220 10.53 -10.09 1.10
C SER A 220 11.33 -8.87 1.57
N VAL A 221 11.23 -7.77 0.83
CA VAL A 221 11.95 -6.49 1.09
C VAL A 221 11.77 -6.06 2.55
N THR A 222 10.57 -6.15 3.09
CA THR A 222 10.25 -5.76 4.47
C THR A 222 11.03 -6.56 5.54
N LYS A 223 11.46 -7.79 5.24
CA LYS A 223 12.28 -8.60 6.17
C LYS A 223 13.80 -8.35 6.00
N SER A 224 14.23 -7.98 4.81
CA SER A 224 15.64 -7.73 4.50
C SER A 224 16.10 -6.32 4.84
N VAL A 225 15.16 -5.38 4.98
CA VAL A 225 15.41 -3.96 5.25
C VAL A 225 15.46 -3.70 6.76
N ALA A 226 16.34 -2.79 7.18
CA ALA A 226 16.44 -2.39 8.57
C ALA A 226 15.12 -1.80 9.10
N THR A 227 14.76 -2.09 10.35
CA THR A 227 13.54 -1.56 10.99
C THR A 227 13.42 -0.04 10.86
N THR A 228 14.54 0.68 10.82
CA THR A 228 14.59 2.14 10.64
C THR A 228 14.21 2.58 9.23
N SER A 229 14.44 1.76 8.20
CA SER A 229 13.98 2.03 6.84
C SER A 229 12.50 1.67 6.66
N VAL A 230 12.02 0.62 7.33
CA VAL A 230 10.60 0.23 7.29
C VAL A 230 9.71 1.25 8.00
N PHE A 231 10.22 1.90 9.07
CA PHE A 231 9.50 2.90 9.86
C PHE A 231 10.28 4.22 9.91
N PRO A 232 10.40 4.96 8.79
CA PRO A 232 11.20 6.16 8.72
C PRO A 232 10.63 7.29 9.60
N LEU A 233 11.53 8.04 10.27
CA LEU A 233 11.11 9.17 11.12
C LEU A 233 10.50 10.30 10.30
N ARG A 234 11.05 10.59 9.11
CA ARG A 234 10.58 11.68 8.27
C ARG A 234 9.11 11.53 7.87
N SER A 235 8.64 10.29 7.59
CA SER A 235 7.26 10.04 7.23
C SER A 235 6.31 10.38 8.37
N ILE A 236 6.58 9.89 9.59
CA ILE A 236 5.72 10.16 10.75
C ILE A 236 5.80 11.63 11.19
N GLU A 237 6.96 12.30 11.07
CA GLU A 237 7.13 13.73 11.34
C GLU A 237 6.27 14.59 10.40
N GLU A 238 6.25 14.26 9.11
CA GLU A 238 5.40 14.92 8.12
C GLU A 238 3.91 14.70 8.46
N ARG A 239 3.53 13.47 8.80
CA ARG A 239 2.14 13.10 9.13
C ARG A 239 1.66 13.83 10.39
N VAL A 240 2.41 13.77 11.49
CA VAL A 240 2.09 14.50 12.73
C VAL A 240 1.89 15.99 12.44
N THR A 241 2.79 16.59 11.66
CA THR A 241 2.72 18.02 11.33
C THR A 241 1.46 18.36 10.55
N LEU A 242 1.16 17.63 9.48
CA LEU A 242 0.01 17.92 8.64
C LEU A 242 -1.32 17.65 9.35
N LEU A 243 -1.44 16.53 10.06
CA LEU A 243 -2.65 16.20 10.82
C LEU A 243 -2.93 17.22 11.93
N ALA A 244 -1.89 17.67 12.63
CA ALA A 244 -2.04 18.72 13.64
C ALA A 244 -2.52 20.06 13.03
N MET A 245 -1.95 20.46 11.87
CA MET A 245 -2.39 21.68 11.16
C MET A 245 -3.83 21.60 10.68
N LEU A 246 -4.31 20.40 10.35
CA LEU A 246 -5.69 20.15 9.91
C LEU A 246 -6.66 19.94 11.08
N GLY A 247 -6.18 19.95 12.32
CA GLY A 247 -7.01 19.82 13.52
C GLY A 247 -7.45 18.39 13.84
N TYR A 248 -6.74 17.38 13.32
CA TYR A 248 -6.97 15.98 13.67
C TYR A 248 -6.44 15.66 15.08
N ASP A 249 -7.02 14.66 15.73
CA ASP A 249 -6.43 14.07 16.92
C ASP A 249 -5.17 13.29 16.53
N ILE A 250 -4.02 13.74 16.99
CA ILE A 250 -2.70 13.17 16.69
C ILE A 250 -2.13 12.32 17.84
N SER A 251 -2.93 11.98 18.83
CA SER A 251 -2.44 11.27 20.02
C SER A 251 -1.81 9.91 19.70
N LYS A 252 -2.39 9.18 18.74
CA LYS A 252 -1.87 7.90 18.28
C LYS A 252 -0.60 8.04 17.43
N GLU A 253 -0.55 9.07 16.58
CA GLU A 253 0.63 9.39 15.76
C GLU A 253 1.81 9.82 16.65
N LEU A 254 1.58 10.58 17.72
CA LEU A 254 2.62 10.92 18.69
C LEU A 254 3.15 9.68 19.41
N ALA A 255 2.27 8.74 19.78
CA ALA A 255 2.67 7.47 20.37
C ALA A 255 3.51 6.62 19.38
N ALA A 256 3.09 6.55 18.12
CA ALA A 256 3.83 5.88 17.06
C ALA A 256 5.18 6.57 16.76
N TYR A 257 5.20 7.91 16.75
CA TYR A 257 6.43 8.66 16.58
C TYR A 257 7.42 8.37 17.72
N ARG A 258 6.98 8.35 18.96
CA ARG A 258 7.80 7.96 20.11
C ARG A 258 8.36 6.55 19.93
N TRP A 259 7.51 5.58 19.55
CA TRP A 259 7.96 4.21 19.30
C TRP A 259 9.03 4.14 18.19
N ARG A 260 8.83 4.86 17.06
CA ARG A 260 9.85 4.95 15.99
C ARG A 260 11.15 5.56 16.50
N LEU A 261 11.09 6.64 17.28
CA LEU A 261 12.28 7.28 17.89
C LEU A 261 13.07 6.31 18.78
N GLU A 262 12.39 5.47 19.57
CA GLU A 262 13.03 4.46 20.41
C GLU A 262 13.76 3.41 19.56
N LYS A 263 13.15 2.95 18.45
CA LYS A 263 13.79 2.01 17.51
C LYS A 263 15.02 2.63 16.82
N HIS A 264 14.87 3.84 16.32
CA HIS A 264 15.97 4.58 15.68
C HIS A 264 17.10 4.89 16.67
N ARG A 265 16.78 5.27 17.90
CA ARG A 265 17.75 5.51 18.96
C ARG A 265 18.66 4.28 19.16
N THR A 266 18.06 3.10 19.27
CA THR A 266 18.81 1.85 19.44
C THR A 266 19.72 1.59 18.24
N ALA A 267 19.20 1.66 17.03
CA ALA A 267 19.96 1.45 15.80
C ALA A 267 21.10 2.48 15.62
N TYR A 268 20.87 3.75 15.98
CA TYR A 268 21.92 4.79 15.90
C TYR A 268 23.03 4.60 16.93
N LEU A 269 22.69 4.11 18.13
CA LEU A 269 23.70 3.76 19.13
C LEU A 269 24.58 2.62 18.65
N GLU A 270 23.96 1.53 18.13
CA GLU A 270 24.66 0.35 17.62
C GLU A 270 25.56 0.67 16.41
N SER A 271 25.14 1.59 15.55
CA SER A 271 25.89 2.04 14.37
C SER A 271 26.85 3.19 14.63
N GLY A 272 26.99 3.69 15.88
CA GLY A 272 27.88 4.79 16.26
C GLY A 272 27.43 6.17 15.78
N ARG A 273 26.20 6.33 15.30
CA ARG A 273 25.62 7.61 14.85
C ARG A 273 25.21 8.49 16.02
N MET A 274 26.17 8.98 16.79
CA MET A 274 25.95 9.64 18.08
C MET A 274 25.17 10.95 18.01
N GLN A 275 25.22 11.68 16.90
CA GLN A 275 24.42 12.91 16.73
C GLN A 275 22.93 12.57 16.60
N ASP A 276 22.60 11.59 15.76
CA ASP A 276 21.22 11.12 15.56
C ASP A 276 20.66 10.47 16.83
N TYR A 277 21.50 9.69 17.54
CA TYR A 277 21.17 9.15 18.85
C TYR A 277 20.74 10.22 19.85
N LYS A 278 21.55 11.29 20.00
CA LYS A 278 21.25 12.42 20.90
C LYS A 278 19.98 13.15 20.48
N ARG A 279 19.75 13.33 19.17
CA ARG A 279 18.53 13.94 18.67
C ARG A 279 17.29 13.12 19.06
N CYS A 280 17.36 11.78 18.91
CA CYS A 280 16.25 10.92 19.35
C CYS A 280 15.97 11.05 20.84
N LEU A 281 17.00 11.10 21.69
CA LEU A 281 16.82 11.31 23.15
C LEU A 281 16.10 12.61 23.47
N GLN A 282 16.51 13.71 22.85
CA GLN A 282 15.89 15.03 23.07
C GLN A 282 14.42 15.03 22.64
N LEU A 283 14.10 14.42 21.48
CA LEU A 283 12.70 14.36 21.00
C LEU A 283 11.84 13.47 21.89
N ILE A 284 12.35 12.36 22.39
CA ILE A 284 11.63 11.48 23.32
C ILE A 284 11.32 12.25 24.61
N GLU A 285 12.29 12.98 25.17
CA GLU A 285 12.12 13.79 26.37
C GLU A 285 11.04 14.88 26.18
N ILE A 286 11.04 15.58 25.05
CA ILE A 286 10.00 16.56 24.71
C ILE A 286 8.60 15.92 24.68
N LEU A 287 8.46 14.77 24.03
CA LEU A 287 7.18 14.06 23.96
C LEU A 287 6.69 13.60 25.34
N GLU A 288 7.60 13.19 26.24
CA GLU A 288 7.24 12.80 27.61
C GLU A 288 6.75 13.96 28.48
N HIS A 289 7.26 15.16 28.25
CA HIS A 289 6.80 16.34 28.97
C HIS A 289 5.40 16.79 28.51
N GLN A 290 5.09 16.67 27.22
CA GLN A 290 3.77 17.03 26.68
C GLN A 290 2.65 16.09 27.15
N THR A 291 2.94 14.84 27.46
CA THR A 291 1.93 13.87 27.96
C THR A 291 1.62 14.00 29.45
N LYS A 292 2.37 14.82 30.19
CA LYS A 292 2.19 15.07 31.65
C LYS A 292 1.52 16.41 31.97
N SER A 293 1.32 17.27 30.98
CA SER A 293 0.58 18.52 31.06
C SER A 293 -0.85 18.36 30.55
#